data_b346b1b4d865c500c37776167675a74a
#
_entry.id   b346b1b4d865c500c37776167675a74a
#
_cell.length_a   1.000
_cell.length_b   1.000
_cell.length_c   1.000
_cell.angle_alpha   90.00
_cell.angle_beta   90.00
_cell.angle_gamma   90.00
#
_symmetry.space_group_name_H-M   'P 1'
#
loop_
_entity.id
_entity.type
_entity.pdbx_description
1 polymer ?
#
loop_
_entity_poly.entity_id
_entity_poly.type
_entity_poly.pdbx_seq_one_letter_code
_entity_poly.pdbx_strand_id
1 'polypeptide(L)'
;MEYPMQVIARIHSEFSTKFGVPRQSGLVDALEAEIVFEPPFRNPDALRGLEGFSHLWLLWVFDQAAGKGWSPTVRPPRLGGNARMGVFATRSPFRPNPIALSAVRLAGIEHDARGPILRIRGADLMDGTPILDIKPYIPYADAHPDARGGFASAPPEELLEVEIPPQWLENVPPHRREALRGVLAQDPRPRYQEDPQRVYGFGFAGLEVRFRVEDGR
;
A
#
# COMPACT_ATOMS: atom_id res chain seq x y z
N MET A 1 -8.53 -13.00 -26.46
CA MET A 1 -7.93 -14.11 -25.66
C MET A 1 -7.89 -13.65 -24.21
N GLU A 2 -8.41 -14.43 -23.30
CA GLU A 2 -8.44 -14.14 -21.85
C GLU A 2 -7.56 -15.16 -21.12
N TYR A 3 -6.82 -14.69 -20.12
CA TYR A 3 -6.04 -15.55 -19.23
C TYR A 3 -6.65 -15.47 -17.83
N PRO A 4 -7.38 -16.49 -17.38
CA PRO A 4 -7.93 -16.50 -16.04
C PRO A 4 -6.81 -16.54 -15.00
N MET A 5 -6.91 -15.69 -13.99
CA MET A 5 -5.99 -15.67 -12.85
C MET A 5 -6.72 -16.07 -11.58
N GLN A 6 -6.02 -16.78 -10.69
CA GLN A 6 -6.55 -17.19 -9.40
C GLN A 6 -6.06 -16.25 -8.31
N VAL A 7 -6.91 -15.95 -7.34
CA VAL A 7 -6.51 -15.31 -6.10
C VAL A 7 -5.83 -16.38 -5.24
N ILE A 8 -4.55 -16.19 -4.95
CA ILE A 8 -3.76 -17.16 -4.17
C ILE A 8 -3.74 -16.84 -2.68
N ALA A 9 -3.92 -15.57 -2.33
CA ALA A 9 -3.88 -15.09 -0.95
C ALA A 9 -4.65 -13.76 -0.83
N ARG A 10 -4.89 -13.35 0.43
CA ARG A 10 -5.36 -12.00 0.76
C ARG A 10 -4.44 -11.35 1.77
N ILE A 11 -4.30 -10.03 1.66
CA ILE A 11 -3.62 -9.26 2.68
C ILE A 11 -4.60 -8.89 3.79
N HIS A 12 -4.14 -8.92 5.04
CA HIS A 12 -4.79 -8.30 6.18
C HIS A 12 -3.94 -7.12 6.66
N SER A 13 -4.50 -5.93 6.54
CA SER A 13 -3.84 -4.66 6.86
C SER A 13 -4.71 -3.81 7.78
N GLU A 14 -4.14 -2.71 8.27
CA GLU A 14 -4.84 -1.78 9.17
C GLU A 14 -5.84 -0.86 8.46
N PHE A 15 -5.96 -0.93 7.13
CA PHE A 15 -6.78 -0.02 6.34
C PHE A 15 -8.04 -0.69 5.80
N SER A 16 -9.19 -0.37 6.38
CA SER A 16 -10.50 -0.81 5.86
C SER A 16 -10.97 -0.04 4.62
N THR A 17 -10.38 1.13 4.35
CA THR A 17 -10.70 2.00 3.21
C THR A 17 -9.41 2.52 2.57
N LYS A 18 -9.53 3.01 1.33
CA LYS A 18 -8.38 3.56 0.57
C LYS A 18 -7.81 4.85 1.15
N PHE A 19 -8.57 5.58 1.94
CA PHE A 19 -8.11 6.83 2.55
C PHE A 19 -7.18 6.51 3.72
N GLY A 20 -5.98 7.10 3.72
CA GLY A 20 -4.92 6.78 4.66
C GLY A 20 -3.90 5.75 4.15
N VAL A 21 -4.25 4.92 3.15
CA VAL A 21 -3.28 3.99 2.55
C VAL A 21 -2.13 4.78 1.91
N PRO A 22 -0.85 4.44 2.19
CA PRO A 22 0.29 5.07 1.53
C PRO A 22 0.20 4.98 0.02
N ARG A 23 0.68 6.01 -0.68
CA ARG A 23 0.57 6.08 -2.15
C ARG A 23 1.46 5.09 -2.89
N GLN A 24 2.49 4.58 -2.24
CA GLN A 24 3.40 3.55 -2.73
C GLN A 24 3.88 2.70 -1.56
N SER A 25 4.23 1.46 -1.83
CA SER A 25 4.90 0.59 -0.86
C SER A 25 6.24 1.16 -0.40
N GLY A 26 6.64 0.84 0.82
CA GLY A 26 7.91 1.26 1.41
C GLY A 26 7.96 2.70 1.94
N LEU A 27 6.92 3.54 1.70
CA LEU A 27 6.89 4.92 2.25
C LEU A 27 6.71 4.94 3.76
N VAL A 28 6.09 3.93 4.35
CA VAL A 28 5.90 3.78 5.80
C VAL A 28 6.28 2.35 6.19
N ASP A 29 7.57 2.12 6.46
CA ASP A 29 8.10 0.78 6.77
C ASP A 29 7.51 0.17 8.05
N ALA A 30 7.07 1.01 8.99
CA ALA A 30 6.45 0.57 10.22
C ALA A 30 5.05 -0.06 10.05
N LEU A 31 4.43 0.03 8.87
CA LEU A 31 3.15 -0.62 8.58
C LEU A 31 3.35 -2.13 8.46
N GLU A 32 2.76 -2.87 9.37
CA GLU A 32 2.75 -4.33 9.38
C GLU A 32 1.45 -4.86 8.77
N ALA A 33 1.56 -5.97 8.05
CA ALA A 33 0.42 -6.69 7.48
C ALA A 33 0.70 -8.20 7.41
N GLU A 34 -0.38 -8.97 7.25
CA GLU A 34 -0.32 -10.42 7.05
C GLU A 34 -0.77 -10.75 5.63
N ILE A 35 -0.11 -11.71 4.98
CA ILE A 35 -0.63 -12.36 3.78
C ILE A 35 -1.06 -13.75 4.18
N VAL A 36 -2.36 -14.02 4.04
CA VAL A 36 -3.00 -15.30 4.36
C VAL A 36 -3.39 -15.98 3.06
N PHE A 37 -2.88 -17.19 2.84
CA PHE A 37 -3.15 -17.94 1.61
C PHE A 37 -4.57 -18.50 1.59
N GLU A 38 -5.16 -18.54 0.40
CA GLU A 38 -6.42 -19.26 0.17
C GLU A 38 -6.20 -20.78 0.34
N PRO A 39 -7.21 -21.55 0.77
CA PRO A 39 -7.06 -22.96 1.15
C PRO A 39 -6.29 -23.83 0.15
N PRO A 40 -6.49 -23.73 -1.18
CA PRO A 40 -5.76 -24.57 -2.15
C PRO A 40 -4.24 -24.28 -2.20
N PHE A 41 -3.79 -23.12 -1.69
CA PHE A 41 -2.41 -22.64 -1.80
C PHE A 41 -1.64 -22.64 -0.48
N ARG A 42 -2.16 -23.33 0.56
CA ARG A 42 -1.57 -23.38 1.91
C ARG A 42 -0.48 -24.44 2.08
N ASN A 43 0.08 -24.93 0.97
CA ASN A 43 1.19 -25.90 1.07
C ASN A 43 2.49 -25.17 1.50
N PRO A 44 3.08 -25.53 2.66
CA PRO A 44 4.30 -24.88 3.15
C PRO A 44 5.51 -25.08 2.23
N ASP A 45 5.52 -26.12 1.42
CA ASP A 45 6.59 -26.34 0.44
C ASP A 45 6.68 -25.24 -0.61
N ALA A 46 5.59 -24.54 -0.89
CA ALA A 46 5.58 -23.40 -1.80
C ALA A 46 6.37 -22.19 -1.27
N LEU A 47 6.65 -22.17 0.04
CA LEU A 47 7.40 -21.08 0.69
C LEU A 47 8.85 -21.46 1.00
N ARG A 48 9.26 -22.69 0.68
CA ARG A 48 10.61 -23.18 0.97
C ARG A 48 11.67 -22.30 0.30
N GLY A 49 12.58 -21.76 1.11
CA GLY A 49 13.65 -20.85 0.65
C GLY A 49 13.26 -19.37 0.59
N LEU A 50 11.97 -19.03 0.84
CA LEU A 50 11.52 -17.64 0.83
C LEU A 50 12.12 -16.82 1.98
N GLU A 51 12.46 -17.47 3.09
CA GLU A 51 13.13 -16.90 4.26
C GLU A 51 14.51 -16.31 3.95
N GLY A 52 15.12 -16.71 2.83
CA GLY A 52 16.38 -16.15 2.34
C GLY A 52 16.25 -14.77 1.68
N PHE A 53 15.02 -14.28 1.45
CA PHE A 53 14.77 -13.00 0.80
C PHE A 53 14.25 -11.96 1.79
N SER A 54 14.76 -10.76 1.71
CA SER A 54 14.33 -9.63 2.56
C SER A 54 13.11 -8.90 2.02
N HIS A 55 12.86 -8.96 0.71
CA HIS A 55 11.77 -8.26 0.04
C HIS A 55 11.07 -9.17 -0.97
N LEU A 56 9.79 -8.88 -1.19
CA LEU A 56 8.91 -9.60 -2.10
C LEU A 56 8.20 -8.62 -3.03
N TRP A 57 7.99 -9.05 -4.25
CA TRP A 57 6.99 -8.46 -5.15
C TRP A 57 5.64 -9.11 -4.88
N LEU A 58 4.64 -8.28 -4.65
CA LEU A 58 3.23 -8.67 -4.62
C LEU A 58 2.58 -8.21 -5.92
N LEU A 59 1.98 -9.13 -6.66
CA LEU A 59 1.07 -8.82 -7.77
C LEU A 59 -0.35 -8.97 -7.24
N TRP A 60 -1.14 -7.90 -7.35
CA TRP A 60 -2.46 -7.87 -6.74
C TRP A 60 -3.49 -7.13 -7.61
N VAL A 61 -4.75 -7.23 -7.28
CA VAL A 61 -5.86 -6.65 -8.06
C VAL A 61 -6.40 -5.41 -7.37
N PHE A 62 -6.61 -4.34 -8.15
CA PHE A 62 -7.47 -3.24 -7.76
C PHE A 62 -8.95 -3.67 -7.84
N ASP A 63 -9.38 -4.55 -6.93
CA ASP A 63 -10.69 -5.17 -6.93
C ASP A 63 -11.84 -4.16 -6.90
N GLN A 64 -11.68 -3.05 -6.15
CA GLN A 64 -12.66 -1.96 -6.12
C GLN A 64 -12.78 -1.17 -7.44
N ALA A 65 -11.79 -1.26 -8.32
CA ALA A 65 -11.81 -0.67 -9.65
C ALA A 65 -12.18 -1.69 -10.73
N ALA A 66 -12.13 -2.98 -10.43
CA ALA A 66 -12.49 -4.04 -11.36
C ALA A 66 -13.95 -3.85 -11.85
N GLY A 67 -14.16 -4.00 -13.15
CA GLY A 67 -15.48 -3.80 -13.76
C GLY A 67 -15.91 -2.36 -14.01
N LYS A 68 -15.15 -1.35 -13.55
CA LYS A 68 -15.46 0.08 -13.81
C LYS A 68 -14.98 0.58 -15.17
N GLY A 69 -14.45 -0.30 -16.01
CA GLY A 69 -13.87 0.02 -17.30
C GLY A 69 -12.48 0.66 -17.18
N TRP A 70 -11.84 0.89 -18.32
CA TRP A 70 -10.53 1.53 -18.40
C TRP A 70 -10.60 2.84 -19.17
N SER A 71 -9.61 3.69 -19.00
CA SER A 71 -9.48 4.94 -19.74
C SER A 71 -8.08 5.05 -20.35
N PRO A 72 -7.94 5.45 -21.63
CA PRO A 72 -6.62 5.62 -22.24
C PRO A 72 -5.79 6.72 -21.56
N THR A 73 -6.47 7.67 -20.91
CA THR A 73 -5.81 8.75 -20.16
C THR A 73 -6.42 8.92 -18.78
N VAL A 74 -5.58 9.30 -17.83
CA VAL A 74 -5.97 9.58 -16.43
C VAL A 74 -5.37 10.92 -15.99
N ARG A 75 -5.84 11.45 -14.88
CA ARG A 75 -5.32 12.68 -14.26
C ARG A 75 -4.60 12.33 -12.97
N PRO A 76 -3.25 12.20 -12.98
CA PRO A 76 -2.49 11.90 -11.77
C PRO A 76 -2.64 13.01 -10.73
N PRO A 77 -2.98 12.70 -9.46
CA PRO A 77 -3.08 13.71 -8.40
C PRO A 77 -1.78 14.49 -8.19
N ARG A 78 -0.63 13.84 -8.45
CA ARG A 78 0.69 14.45 -8.34
C ARG A 78 0.91 15.63 -9.32
N LEU A 79 0.18 15.68 -10.42
CA LEU A 79 0.20 16.78 -11.40
C LEU A 79 -0.97 17.77 -11.18
N GLY A 80 -1.45 17.89 -9.93
CA GLY A 80 -2.55 18.81 -9.59
C GLY A 80 -3.91 18.41 -10.15
N GLY A 81 -4.05 17.21 -10.74
CA GLY A 81 -5.30 16.71 -11.31
C GLY A 81 -5.74 17.37 -12.63
N ASN A 82 -4.99 18.35 -13.16
CA ASN A 82 -5.32 19.06 -14.40
C ASN A 82 -4.64 18.43 -15.63
N ALA A 83 -3.42 17.96 -15.52
CA ALA A 83 -2.70 17.32 -16.62
C ALA A 83 -3.22 15.91 -16.88
N ARG A 84 -3.44 15.57 -18.16
CA ARG A 84 -3.77 14.20 -18.57
C ARG A 84 -2.51 13.45 -18.97
N MET A 85 -2.39 12.22 -18.48
CA MET A 85 -1.31 11.30 -18.81
C MET A 85 -1.88 10.00 -19.37
N GLY A 86 -1.16 9.36 -20.29
CA GLY A 86 -1.51 8.01 -20.74
C GLY A 86 -1.55 7.04 -19.55
N VAL A 87 -2.52 6.14 -19.50
CA VAL A 87 -2.72 5.23 -18.37
C VAL A 87 -1.49 4.36 -18.13
N PHE A 88 -0.77 3.97 -19.18
CA PHE A 88 0.45 3.16 -19.08
C PHE A 88 1.68 3.94 -18.58
N ALA A 89 1.62 5.28 -18.60
CA ALA A 89 2.62 6.12 -17.93
C ALA A 89 2.30 6.36 -16.45
N THR A 90 1.32 5.68 -15.89
CA THR A 90 0.86 5.83 -14.50
C THR A 90 0.65 4.47 -13.83
N ARG A 91 0.46 4.47 -12.51
CA ARG A 91 0.03 3.32 -11.71
C ARG A 91 -1.47 3.39 -11.36
N SER A 92 -2.27 4.03 -12.20
CA SER A 92 -3.72 4.17 -12.00
C SER A 92 -4.43 2.80 -12.06
N PRO A 93 -5.48 2.58 -11.23
CA PRO A 93 -6.31 1.38 -11.29
C PRO A 93 -7.18 1.27 -12.54
N PHE A 94 -7.45 2.40 -13.24
CA PHE A 94 -8.32 2.44 -14.43
C PHE A 94 -7.59 2.01 -15.71
N ARG A 95 -7.07 0.78 -15.68
CA ARG A 95 -6.29 0.17 -16.75
C ARG A 95 -6.97 -1.10 -17.28
N PRO A 96 -6.63 -1.57 -18.51
CA PRO A 96 -7.29 -2.75 -19.09
C PRO A 96 -7.27 -3.97 -18.18
N ASN A 97 -6.12 -4.25 -17.56
CA ASN A 97 -5.98 -5.25 -16.51
C ASN A 97 -5.65 -4.50 -15.22
N PRO A 98 -6.55 -4.42 -14.24
CA PRO A 98 -6.36 -3.65 -13.01
C PRO A 98 -5.40 -4.38 -12.03
N ILE A 99 -4.22 -4.75 -12.54
CA ILE A 99 -3.15 -5.41 -11.77
C ILE A 99 -2.21 -4.35 -11.25
N ALA A 100 -1.84 -4.48 -9.99
CA ALA A 100 -0.86 -3.66 -9.30
C ALA A 100 0.37 -4.46 -8.89
N LEU A 101 1.42 -3.74 -8.55
CA LEU A 101 2.72 -4.28 -8.14
C LEU A 101 3.24 -3.47 -6.95
N SER A 102 3.59 -4.16 -5.87
CA SER A 102 4.17 -3.56 -4.67
C SER A 102 5.39 -4.35 -4.20
N ALA A 103 6.50 -3.66 -3.95
CA ALA A 103 7.62 -4.26 -3.24
C ALA A 103 7.41 -4.08 -1.75
N VAL A 104 7.42 -5.17 -0.98
CA VAL A 104 7.22 -5.17 0.47
C VAL A 104 8.36 -5.90 1.16
N ARG A 105 8.64 -5.52 2.40
CA ARG A 105 9.63 -6.21 3.23
C ARG A 105 9.03 -7.48 3.83
N LEU A 106 9.71 -8.60 3.69
CA LEU A 106 9.39 -9.84 4.41
C LEU A 106 9.92 -9.73 5.85
N ALA A 107 9.01 -9.73 6.83
CA ALA A 107 9.35 -9.67 8.24
C ALA A 107 9.44 -11.07 8.87
N GLY A 108 8.75 -12.06 8.32
CA GLY A 108 8.81 -13.44 8.78
C GLY A 108 7.77 -14.34 8.11
N ILE A 109 7.90 -15.62 8.36
CA ILE A 109 6.95 -16.66 7.96
C ILE A 109 6.48 -17.35 9.22
N GLU A 110 5.19 -17.34 9.46
CA GLU A 110 4.53 -17.94 10.61
C GLU A 110 3.55 -19.01 10.15
N HIS A 111 3.11 -19.85 11.09
CA HIS A 111 2.11 -20.88 10.84
C HIS A 111 1.08 -20.88 11.96
N ASP A 112 -0.19 -20.85 11.58
CA ASP A 112 -1.31 -21.03 12.52
C ASP A 112 -2.39 -21.95 11.94
N ALA A 113 -3.59 -21.94 12.50
CA ALA A 113 -4.73 -22.74 12.01
C ALA A 113 -5.16 -22.39 10.58
N ARG A 114 -4.80 -21.21 10.08
CA ARG A 114 -5.06 -20.76 8.70
C ARG A 114 -4.01 -21.27 7.71
N GLY A 115 -2.96 -21.95 8.18
CA GLY A 115 -1.81 -22.40 7.39
C GLY A 115 -0.62 -21.44 7.50
N PRO A 116 0.28 -21.43 6.49
CA PRO A 116 1.40 -20.50 6.45
C PRO A 116 0.92 -19.06 6.25
N ILE A 117 1.58 -18.11 6.93
CA ILE A 117 1.29 -16.67 6.88
C ILE A 117 2.60 -15.93 6.65
N LEU A 118 2.61 -15.00 5.71
CA LEU A 118 3.74 -14.08 5.56
C LEU A 118 3.47 -12.82 6.37
N ARG A 119 4.38 -12.50 7.28
CA ARG A 119 4.46 -11.19 7.94
C ARG A 119 5.23 -10.24 7.04
N ILE A 120 4.65 -9.13 6.69
CA ILE A 120 5.26 -8.14 5.80
C ILE A 120 5.22 -6.74 6.41
N ARG A 121 6.09 -5.86 5.89
CA ARG A 121 6.10 -4.43 6.24
C ARG A 121 6.08 -3.55 5.00
N GLY A 122 5.61 -2.32 5.19
CA GLY A 122 5.62 -1.30 4.15
C GLY A 122 4.58 -1.49 3.05
N ALA A 123 3.50 -2.24 3.29
CA ALA A 123 2.45 -2.45 2.30
C ALA A 123 1.60 -1.19 2.06
N ASP A 124 1.17 -1.01 0.82
CA ASP A 124 0.28 0.05 0.33
C ASP A 124 -1.07 -0.53 -0.14
N LEU A 125 -1.57 -1.53 0.56
CA LEU A 125 -2.78 -2.27 0.22
C LEU A 125 -3.83 -2.15 1.34
N MET A 126 -5.10 -2.12 0.92
CA MET A 126 -6.24 -2.22 1.83
C MET A 126 -6.41 -3.64 2.35
N ASP A 127 -7.06 -3.75 3.50
CA ASP A 127 -7.49 -5.04 4.06
C ASP A 127 -8.36 -5.82 3.06
N GLY A 128 -8.15 -7.14 2.97
CA GLY A 128 -8.85 -8.04 2.06
C GLY A 128 -8.41 -7.98 0.60
N THR A 129 -7.46 -7.12 0.21
CA THR A 129 -7.00 -7.01 -1.20
C THR A 129 -6.51 -8.36 -1.72
N PRO A 130 -7.01 -8.81 -2.89
CA PRO A 130 -6.63 -10.09 -3.50
C PRO A 130 -5.20 -10.06 -4.04
N ILE A 131 -4.39 -11.06 -3.67
CA ILE A 131 -3.03 -11.29 -4.19
C ILE A 131 -3.10 -12.38 -5.27
N LEU A 132 -2.50 -12.10 -6.42
CA LEU A 132 -2.45 -13.01 -7.58
C LEU A 132 -1.15 -13.80 -7.64
N ASP A 133 -0.04 -13.22 -7.20
CA ASP A 133 1.28 -13.83 -7.24
C ASP A 133 2.23 -13.17 -6.24
N ILE A 134 3.22 -13.93 -5.81
CA ILE A 134 4.29 -13.49 -4.91
C ILE A 134 5.62 -13.94 -5.53
N LYS A 135 6.55 -13.00 -5.70
CA LYS A 135 7.89 -13.30 -6.21
C LYS A 135 8.96 -12.72 -5.29
N PRO A 136 10.11 -13.36 -5.17
CA PRO A 136 11.24 -12.76 -4.46
C PRO A 136 11.71 -11.50 -5.20
N TYR A 137 12.09 -10.47 -4.43
CA TYR A 137 12.80 -9.31 -4.98
C TYR A 137 14.28 -9.67 -5.14
N ILE A 138 14.80 -9.47 -6.34
CA ILE A 138 16.19 -9.82 -6.70
C ILE A 138 16.98 -8.53 -6.95
N PRO A 139 17.81 -8.05 -6.00
CA PRO A 139 18.40 -6.71 -6.06
C PRO A 139 19.17 -6.40 -7.35
N TYR A 140 19.95 -7.33 -7.86
CA TYR A 140 20.75 -7.09 -9.06
C TYR A 140 19.91 -7.01 -10.36
N ALA A 141 18.67 -7.53 -10.34
CA ALA A 141 17.77 -7.54 -11.50
C ALA A 141 16.67 -6.47 -11.37
N ASP A 142 16.20 -6.21 -10.16
CA ASP A 142 15.04 -5.35 -9.91
C ASP A 142 15.41 -3.90 -9.58
N ALA A 143 16.64 -3.65 -9.06
CA ALA A 143 17.08 -2.31 -8.71
C ALA A 143 17.75 -1.60 -9.90
N HIS A 144 17.20 -0.46 -10.30
CA HIS A 144 17.76 0.41 -11.35
C HIS A 144 17.95 1.83 -10.80
N PRO A 145 19.05 2.11 -10.08
CA PRO A 145 19.27 3.41 -9.42
C PRO A 145 19.33 4.60 -10.40
N ASP A 146 19.71 4.35 -11.66
CA ASP A 146 19.82 5.31 -12.75
C ASP A 146 18.53 5.47 -13.57
N ALA A 147 17.45 4.77 -13.21
CA ALA A 147 16.19 4.82 -13.94
C ALA A 147 15.54 6.21 -13.87
N ARG A 148 15.02 6.67 -15.02
CA ARG A 148 14.30 7.93 -15.11
C ARG A 148 12.85 7.75 -14.64
N GLY A 149 12.45 8.49 -13.60
CA GLY A 149 11.11 8.42 -13.00
C GLY A 149 10.02 9.26 -13.69
N GLY A 150 10.33 9.96 -14.80
CA GLY A 150 9.36 10.84 -15.47
C GLY A 150 8.82 11.91 -14.52
N PHE A 151 7.50 12.13 -14.50
CA PHE A 151 6.85 13.07 -13.58
C PHE A 151 6.87 12.60 -12.11
N ALA A 152 7.35 11.39 -11.84
CA ALA A 152 7.46 10.79 -10.52
C ALA A 152 8.92 10.55 -10.09
N SER A 153 9.87 11.29 -10.64
CA SER A 153 11.31 11.10 -10.43
C SER A 153 11.79 11.44 -9.01
N ALA A 154 11.10 12.32 -8.31
CA ALA A 154 11.40 12.64 -6.91
C ALA A 154 10.44 11.88 -5.96
N PRO A 155 10.82 11.58 -4.71
CA PRO A 155 9.88 11.13 -3.70
C PRO A 155 8.75 12.16 -3.50
N PRO A 156 7.66 11.82 -2.80
CA PRO A 156 6.69 12.82 -2.36
C PRO A 156 7.41 13.96 -1.60
N GLU A 157 6.86 15.17 -1.74
CA GLU A 157 7.36 16.36 -1.06
C GLU A 157 7.47 16.16 0.46
N GLU A 158 8.01 17.16 1.16
CA GLU A 158 8.29 17.16 2.60
C GLU A 158 7.19 16.48 3.42
N LEU A 159 7.63 15.62 4.35
CA LEU A 159 6.74 14.97 5.29
C LEU A 159 6.15 16.03 6.24
N LEU A 160 4.86 15.87 6.58
CA LEU A 160 4.27 16.72 7.61
C LEU A 160 4.88 16.41 8.98
N GLU A 161 5.05 17.43 9.79
CA GLU A 161 5.27 17.25 11.21
C GLU A 161 3.99 16.72 11.87
N VAL A 162 4.08 15.63 12.63
CA VAL A 162 2.90 14.98 13.22
C VAL A 162 2.89 15.16 14.72
N GLU A 163 1.93 15.90 15.21
CA GLU A 163 1.63 16.05 16.63
C GLU A 163 0.41 15.20 17.02
N ILE A 164 0.58 14.27 17.95
CA ILE A 164 -0.52 13.47 18.50
C ILE A 164 -0.53 13.71 20.01
N PRO A 165 -1.58 14.38 20.55
CA PRO A 165 -1.71 14.60 21.98
C PRO A 165 -1.64 13.28 22.75
N PRO A 166 -0.96 13.24 23.93
CA PRO A 166 -0.75 12.01 24.69
C PRO A 166 -2.04 11.24 24.99
N GLN A 167 -3.12 11.92 25.35
CA GLN A 167 -4.41 11.31 25.66
C GLN A 167 -5.03 10.57 24.47
N TRP A 168 -4.75 10.96 23.24
CA TRP A 168 -5.19 10.24 22.03
C TRP A 168 -4.24 9.11 21.67
N LEU A 169 -2.94 9.32 21.87
CA LEU A 169 -1.92 8.31 21.58
C LEU A 169 -2.06 7.08 22.48
N GLU A 170 -2.58 7.24 23.71
CA GLU A 170 -2.84 6.13 24.65
C GLU A 170 -3.85 5.13 24.08
N ASN A 171 -4.80 5.55 23.26
CA ASN A 171 -5.77 4.69 22.61
C ASN A 171 -5.18 3.86 21.48
N VAL A 172 -4.00 4.22 20.97
CA VAL A 172 -3.32 3.51 19.89
C VAL A 172 -2.40 2.45 20.48
N PRO A 173 -2.53 1.17 20.07
CA PRO A 173 -1.62 0.11 20.52
C PRO A 173 -0.16 0.54 20.34
N PRO A 174 0.73 0.32 21.34
CA PRO A 174 2.11 0.82 21.30
C PRO A 174 2.87 0.47 20.02
N HIS A 175 2.72 -0.77 19.52
CA HIS A 175 3.37 -1.25 18.30
C HIS A 175 2.82 -0.63 17.00
N ARG A 176 1.67 0.08 17.04
CA ARG A 176 1.05 0.77 15.89
C ARG A 176 1.32 2.27 15.85
N ARG A 177 1.88 2.84 16.90
CA ARG A 177 2.06 4.30 17.04
C ARG A 177 3.01 4.88 16.01
N GLU A 178 4.11 4.19 15.71
CA GLU A 178 5.07 4.60 14.69
C GLU A 178 4.43 4.55 13.29
N ALA A 179 3.70 3.48 12.99
CA ALA A 179 2.98 3.34 11.73
C ALA A 179 1.94 4.46 11.54
N LEU A 180 1.15 4.79 12.56
CA LEU A 180 0.19 5.89 12.50
C LEU A 180 0.88 7.24 12.23
N ARG A 181 1.98 7.54 12.93
CA ARG A 181 2.75 8.76 12.68
C ARG A 181 3.26 8.81 11.24
N GLY A 182 3.82 7.71 10.75
CA GLY A 182 4.29 7.60 9.37
C GLY A 182 3.18 7.84 8.34
N VAL A 183 1.99 7.29 8.55
CA VAL A 183 0.83 7.50 7.67
C VAL A 183 0.39 8.96 7.65
N LEU A 184 0.27 9.61 8.80
CA LEU A 184 -0.10 11.02 8.90
C LEU A 184 0.97 11.92 8.27
N ALA A 185 2.26 11.62 8.48
CA ALA A 185 3.37 12.36 7.89
C ALA A 185 3.37 12.33 6.35
N GLN A 186 2.81 11.30 5.72
CA GLN A 186 2.67 11.19 4.25
C GLN A 186 1.56 12.07 3.66
N ASP A 187 0.91 12.91 4.45
CA ASP A 187 -0.22 13.74 4.05
C ASP A 187 -1.30 12.96 3.26
N PRO A 188 -2.17 12.22 3.95
CA PRO A 188 -3.19 11.43 3.29
C PRO A 188 -4.29 12.25 2.61
N ARG A 189 -4.28 13.59 2.74
CA ARG A 189 -5.29 14.47 2.12
C ARG A 189 -5.27 14.37 0.59
N PRO A 190 -6.41 14.61 -0.08
CA PRO A 190 -6.41 14.90 -1.51
C PRO A 190 -5.61 16.19 -1.77
N ARG A 191 -4.62 16.15 -2.65
CA ARG A 191 -3.69 17.26 -2.95
C ARG A 191 -4.33 18.57 -3.43
N TYR A 192 -5.62 18.55 -3.79
CA TYR A 192 -6.39 19.73 -4.21
C TYR A 192 -7.19 20.36 -3.06
N GLN A 193 -6.99 19.89 -1.82
CA GLN A 193 -7.70 20.37 -0.64
C GLN A 193 -6.70 20.97 0.35
N GLU A 194 -6.70 22.31 0.44
CA GLU A 194 -5.83 23.11 1.32
C GLU A 194 -6.65 23.88 2.37
N ASP A 195 -7.73 23.30 2.88
CA ASP A 195 -8.55 23.94 3.91
C ASP A 195 -8.02 23.56 5.31
N PRO A 196 -7.40 24.51 6.06
CA PRO A 196 -6.84 24.23 7.37
C PRO A 196 -7.91 23.99 8.45
N GLN A 197 -9.15 24.39 8.21
CA GLN A 197 -10.25 24.16 9.15
C GLN A 197 -10.92 22.77 8.95
N ARG A 198 -10.59 22.10 7.85
CA ARG A 198 -11.22 20.83 7.53
C ARG A 198 -10.65 19.70 8.37
N VAL A 199 -11.55 18.94 9.00
CA VAL A 199 -11.22 17.69 9.68
C VAL A 199 -11.35 16.54 8.68
N TYR A 200 -10.28 15.76 8.55
CA TYR A 200 -10.24 14.53 7.76
C TYR A 200 -10.32 13.32 8.69
N GLY A 201 -10.76 12.17 8.18
CA GLY A 201 -10.84 10.96 8.99
C GLY A 201 -10.62 9.69 8.17
N PHE A 202 -9.97 8.70 8.78
CA PHE A 202 -9.77 7.36 8.21
C PHE A 202 -9.72 6.29 9.30
N GLY A 203 -10.07 5.06 8.92
CA GLY A 203 -9.94 3.89 9.80
C GLY A 203 -8.50 3.40 9.83
N PHE A 204 -7.94 3.18 11.02
CA PHE A 204 -6.62 2.61 11.23
C PHE A 204 -6.60 1.78 12.52
N ALA A 205 -6.14 0.54 12.44
CA ALA A 205 -6.04 -0.38 13.59
C ALA A 205 -7.36 -0.50 14.40
N GLY A 206 -8.51 -0.51 13.71
CA GLY A 206 -9.83 -0.56 14.35
C GLY A 206 -10.31 0.76 14.97
N LEU A 207 -9.52 1.82 14.86
CA LEU A 207 -9.85 3.17 15.35
C LEU A 207 -10.26 4.08 14.20
N GLU A 208 -11.10 5.09 14.49
CA GLU A 208 -11.31 6.22 13.60
C GLU A 208 -10.32 7.33 13.95
N VAL A 209 -9.36 7.58 13.07
CA VAL A 209 -8.36 8.64 13.21
C VAL A 209 -8.89 9.90 12.55
N ARG A 210 -9.03 10.98 13.32
CA ARG A 210 -9.41 12.31 12.84
C ARG A 210 -8.24 13.26 12.97
N PHE A 211 -7.95 14.00 11.90
CA PHE A 211 -6.83 14.94 11.87
C PHE A 211 -7.18 16.17 11.04
N ARG A 212 -6.41 17.21 11.23
CA ARG A 212 -6.38 18.40 10.37
C ARG A 212 -4.91 18.76 10.09
N VAL A 213 -4.70 19.54 9.07
CA VAL A 213 -3.36 19.99 8.70
C VAL A 213 -3.35 21.52 8.66
N GLU A 214 -2.45 22.11 9.41
CA GLU A 214 -2.27 23.53 9.57
C GLU A 214 -0.75 23.83 9.52
N ASP A 215 -0.34 24.75 8.68
CA ASP A 215 1.08 25.20 8.54
C ASP A 215 2.11 24.06 8.43
N GLY A 216 1.79 23.00 7.68
CA GLY A 216 2.72 21.89 7.44
C GLY A 216 2.76 20.83 8.56
N ARG A 217 1.83 20.90 9.52
CA ARG A 217 1.62 19.90 10.57
C ARG A 217 0.16 19.55 10.82
#